data_534853ce8c93ddcbdc6a6049abbbaa8c
#
_entry.id   534853ce8c93ddcbdc6a6049abbbaa8c
#
_cell.length_a   1.000
_cell.length_b   1.000
_cell.length_c   1.000
_cell.angle_alpha   90.00
_cell.angle_beta   90.00
_cell.angle_gamma   90.00
#
_symmetry.space_group_name_H-M   'P 1'
#
loop_
_entity.id
_entity.type
_entity.pdbx_description
1 polymer ?
#
loop_
_entity_poly.entity_id
_entity_poly.type
_entity_poly.pdbx_seq_one_letter_code
_entity_poly.pdbx_strand_id
1 'polypeptide(L)'
;RYQRRYIGLSFALAHTIHLVALTSFFIVMKENPGIVTLIGGGLGYVLVYAMALTSNDNAVKKLGLKRWKQIHWFGANYIAVIFAFTYVGKLLNGQLNGSDYDYLTFSLIVGAIFIVFILRIGYFLKSKNSTVSN
;
A
#
# COMPACT_ATOMS: atom_id res chain seq x y z
N ARG A 1 4.22 -12.65 15.87
CA ARG A 1 2.82 -12.60 15.36
C ARG A 1 2.13 -11.29 15.76
N TYR A 2 2.24 -10.85 17.03
CA TYR A 2 1.66 -9.60 17.54
C TYR A 2 2.16 -8.35 16.81
N GLN A 3 3.48 -8.23 16.59
CA GLN A 3 4.07 -7.04 15.94
C GLN A 3 3.50 -6.77 14.53
N ARG A 4 3.30 -7.81 13.70
CA ARG A 4 2.72 -7.65 12.36
C ARG A 4 1.29 -7.11 12.38
N ARG A 5 0.51 -7.51 13.39
CA ARG A 5 -0.86 -7.02 13.57
C ARG A 5 -0.87 -5.54 13.93
N TYR A 6 -0.03 -5.11 14.89
CA TYR A 6 0.05 -3.71 15.27
C TYR A 6 0.53 -2.82 14.13
N ILE A 7 1.54 -3.25 13.38
CA ILE A 7 2.03 -2.53 12.19
C ILE A 7 0.89 -2.37 11.16
N GLY A 8 0.13 -3.42 10.88
CA GLY A 8 -0.98 -3.36 9.94
C GLY A 8 -2.11 -2.44 10.41
N LEU A 9 -2.43 -2.45 11.69
CA LEU A 9 -3.45 -1.56 12.27
C LEU A 9 -2.98 -0.10 12.30
N SER A 10 -1.71 0.15 12.64
CA SER A 10 -1.13 1.51 12.59
C SER A 10 -1.12 2.06 11.16
N PHE A 11 -0.84 1.20 10.17
CA PHE A 11 -0.95 1.56 8.76
C PHE A 11 -2.39 1.94 8.37
N ALA A 12 -3.38 1.16 8.79
CA ALA A 12 -4.79 1.46 8.54
C ALA A 12 -5.23 2.77 9.22
N LEU A 13 -4.77 3.03 10.46
CA LEU A 13 -5.04 4.27 11.16
C LEU A 13 -4.44 5.48 10.42
N ALA A 14 -3.18 5.40 10.02
CA ALA A 14 -2.51 6.45 9.24
C ALA A 14 -3.26 6.73 7.93
N HIS A 15 -3.73 5.69 7.23
CA HIS A 15 -4.52 5.84 6.01
C HIS A 15 -5.90 6.43 6.27
N THR A 16 -6.52 6.18 7.43
CA THR A 16 -7.77 6.82 7.82
C THR A 16 -7.58 8.32 8.02
N ILE A 17 -6.52 8.74 8.71
CA ILE A 17 -6.18 10.15 8.88
C ILE A 17 -5.92 10.80 7.50
N HIS A 18 -5.17 10.12 6.65
CA HIS A 18 -4.91 10.59 5.29
C HIS A 18 -6.20 10.73 4.47
N LEU A 19 -7.14 9.79 4.57
CA LEU A 19 -8.44 9.88 3.88
C LEU A 19 -9.24 11.10 4.34
N VAL A 20 -9.28 11.37 5.64
CA VAL A 20 -9.96 12.54 6.20
C VAL A 20 -9.30 13.83 5.67
N ALA A 21 -7.98 13.91 5.70
CA ALA A 21 -7.24 15.07 5.19
C ALA A 21 -7.48 15.29 3.69
N LEU A 22 -7.42 14.22 2.90
CA LEU A 22 -7.64 14.25 1.45
C LEU A 22 -9.07 14.69 1.12
N THR A 23 -10.06 14.13 1.79
CA THR A 23 -11.47 14.50 1.60
C THR A 23 -11.70 15.97 1.97
N SER A 24 -11.15 16.41 3.10
CA SER A 24 -11.21 17.81 3.51
C SER A 24 -10.57 18.75 2.49
N PHE A 25 -9.42 18.35 1.93
CA PHE A 25 -8.74 19.12 0.88
C PHE A 25 -9.63 19.29 -0.36
N PHE A 26 -10.22 18.21 -0.87
CA PHE A 26 -11.10 18.32 -2.05
C PHE A 26 -12.34 19.18 -1.79
N ILE A 27 -12.93 19.10 -0.58
CA ILE A 27 -14.08 19.94 -0.20
C ILE A 27 -13.69 21.42 -0.14
N VAL A 28 -12.58 21.75 0.52
CA VAL A 28 -12.13 23.15 0.71
C VAL A 28 -11.69 23.77 -0.62
N MET A 29 -10.90 23.05 -1.41
CA MET A 29 -10.39 23.54 -2.69
C MET A 29 -11.42 23.47 -3.82
N LYS A 30 -12.59 22.85 -3.58
CA LYS A 30 -13.63 22.60 -4.59
C LYS A 30 -13.10 21.89 -5.84
N GLU A 31 -12.06 21.07 -5.66
CA GLU A 31 -11.48 20.25 -6.71
C GLU A 31 -12.17 18.88 -6.80
N ASN A 32 -12.40 18.41 -8.02
CA ASN A 32 -12.90 17.08 -8.24
C ASN A 32 -11.73 16.12 -8.47
N PRO A 33 -11.58 15.06 -7.66
CA PRO A 33 -10.60 14.02 -7.92
C PRO A 33 -10.90 13.37 -9.28
N GLY A 34 -9.89 13.22 -10.11
CA GLY A 34 -10.04 12.48 -11.37
C GLY A 34 -10.54 11.05 -11.11
N ILE A 35 -11.25 10.49 -12.08
CA ILE A 35 -11.87 9.15 -11.96
C ILE A 35 -10.86 8.06 -11.59
N VAL A 36 -9.63 8.17 -12.10
CA VAL A 36 -8.53 7.24 -11.79
C VAL A 36 -8.14 7.31 -10.31
N THR A 37 -8.07 8.51 -9.75
CA THR A 37 -7.78 8.74 -8.33
C THR A 37 -8.92 8.21 -7.45
N LEU A 38 -10.16 8.44 -7.85
CA LEU A 38 -11.33 8.02 -7.11
C LEU A 38 -11.46 6.47 -7.09
N ILE A 39 -11.34 5.83 -8.24
CA ILE A 39 -11.45 4.36 -8.33
C ILE A 39 -10.20 3.69 -7.76
N GLY A 40 -9.02 4.10 -8.19
CA GLY A 40 -7.75 3.50 -7.75
C GLY A 40 -7.51 3.71 -6.26
N GLY A 41 -7.62 4.94 -5.78
CA GLY A 41 -7.48 5.28 -4.36
C GLY A 41 -8.60 4.67 -3.52
N GLY A 42 -9.86 4.78 -3.96
CA GLY A 42 -11.02 4.23 -3.26
C GLY A 42 -10.91 2.72 -3.05
N LEU A 43 -10.55 1.96 -4.09
CA LEU A 43 -10.30 0.52 -3.96
C LEU A 43 -9.13 0.22 -3.00
N GLY A 44 -8.09 1.05 -3.03
CA GLY A 44 -6.98 0.97 -2.05
C GLY A 44 -7.47 1.05 -0.61
N TYR A 45 -8.33 2.02 -0.29
CA TYR A 45 -8.93 2.15 1.05
C TYR A 45 -9.82 0.96 1.42
N VAL A 46 -10.65 0.47 0.50
CA VAL A 46 -11.46 -0.75 0.72
C VAL A 46 -10.57 -1.92 1.10
N LEU A 47 -9.45 -2.12 0.42
CA LEU A 47 -8.50 -3.19 0.71
C LEU A 47 -7.78 -2.98 2.05
N VAL A 48 -7.38 -1.74 2.39
CA VAL A 48 -6.79 -1.42 3.70
C VAL A 48 -7.75 -1.79 4.82
N TYR A 49 -9.01 -1.39 4.72
CA TYR A 49 -10.01 -1.71 5.74
C TYR A 49 -10.34 -3.20 5.77
N ALA A 50 -10.45 -3.87 4.63
CA ALA A 50 -10.65 -5.32 4.58
C ALA A 50 -9.49 -6.07 5.29
N MET A 51 -8.24 -5.66 5.06
CA MET A 51 -7.09 -6.23 5.76
C MET A 51 -7.11 -5.91 7.25
N ALA A 52 -7.46 -4.69 7.67
CA ALA A 52 -7.54 -4.30 9.07
C ALA A 52 -8.62 -5.09 9.81
N LEU A 53 -9.83 -5.18 9.26
CA LEU A 53 -10.96 -5.92 9.84
C LEU A 53 -10.69 -7.42 9.94
N THR A 54 -9.93 -7.97 9.00
CA THR A 54 -9.54 -9.39 9.01
C THR A 54 -8.26 -9.67 9.80
N SER A 55 -7.62 -8.66 10.40
CA SER A 55 -6.39 -8.80 11.18
C SER A 55 -6.61 -9.29 12.62
N ASN A 56 -7.61 -10.13 12.85
CA ASN A 56 -7.89 -10.72 14.15
C ASN A 56 -8.00 -12.24 14.07
N ASP A 57 -7.80 -12.93 15.21
CA ASP A 57 -7.77 -14.40 15.25
C ASP A 57 -9.14 -15.02 14.91
N ASN A 58 -10.25 -14.33 15.24
CA ASN A 58 -11.59 -14.81 14.91
C ASN A 58 -11.85 -14.75 13.39
N ALA A 59 -11.38 -13.70 12.71
CA ALA A 59 -11.46 -13.59 11.26
C ALA A 59 -10.63 -14.70 10.58
N VAL A 60 -9.42 -14.97 11.08
CA VAL A 60 -8.59 -16.07 10.56
C VAL A 60 -9.28 -17.42 10.73
N LYS A 61 -9.92 -17.67 11.89
CA LYS A 61 -10.69 -18.90 12.13
C LYS A 61 -11.89 -19.03 11.20
N LYS A 62 -12.65 -17.94 10.98
CA LYS A 62 -13.85 -17.94 10.12
C LYS A 62 -13.52 -18.04 8.63
N LEU A 63 -12.52 -17.30 8.14
CA LEU A 63 -12.14 -17.27 6.72
C LEU A 63 -11.29 -18.46 6.30
N GLY A 64 -10.58 -19.05 7.26
CA GLY A 64 -9.50 -20.00 6.99
C GLY A 64 -8.20 -19.31 6.58
N LEU A 65 -7.07 -19.92 6.94
CA LEU A 65 -5.74 -19.35 6.73
C LEU A 65 -5.42 -19.06 5.25
N LYS A 66 -5.93 -19.89 4.33
CA LYS A 66 -5.69 -19.74 2.89
C LYS A 66 -6.32 -18.44 2.35
N ARG A 67 -7.62 -18.23 2.60
CA ARG A 67 -8.35 -17.03 2.14
C ARG A 67 -7.82 -15.77 2.81
N TRP A 68 -7.52 -15.84 4.11
CA TRP A 68 -6.91 -14.74 4.83
C TRP A 68 -5.58 -14.31 4.19
N LYS A 69 -4.69 -15.24 3.87
CA LYS A 69 -3.42 -14.95 3.18
C LYS A 69 -3.64 -14.34 1.80
N GLN A 70 -4.64 -14.79 1.06
CA GLN A 70 -4.96 -14.24 -0.27
C GLN A 70 -5.40 -12.77 -0.19
N ILE A 71 -6.30 -12.42 0.75
CA ILE A 71 -6.77 -11.04 0.95
C ILE A 71 -5.58 -10.14 1.29
N HIS A 72 -4.75 -10.55 2.24
CA HIS A 72 -3.59 -9.75 2.65
C HIS A 72 -2.51 -9.66 1.56
N TRP A 73 -2.30 -10.73 0.81
CA TRP A 73 -1.36 -10.72 -0.31
C TRP A 73 -1.83 -9.79 -1.43
N PHE A 74 -3.09 -9.92 -1.84
CA PHE A 74 -3.67 -9.09 -2.88
C PHE A 74 -3.70 -7.62 -2.47
N GLY A 75 -4.23 -7.32 -1.28
CA GLY A 75 -4.33 -5.95 -0.79
C GLY A 75 -2.97 -5.26 -0.67
N ALA A 76 -1.97 -5.94 -0.09
CA ALA A 76 -0.63 -5.39 0.03
C ALA A 76 0.05 -5.14 -1.33
N ASN A 77 -0.14 -6.05 -2.32
CA ASN A 77 0.40 -5.85 -3.66
C ASN A 77 -0.32 -4.71 -4.39
N TYR A 78 -1.64 -4.65 -4.31
CA TYR A 78 -2.42 -3.58 -4.92
C TYR A 78 -1.98 -2.20 -4.41
N ILE A 79 -1.87 -2.05 -3.09
CA ILE A 79 -1.43 -0.80 -2.47
C ILE A 79 -0.01 -0.44 -2.94
N ALA A 80 0.91 -1.40 -2.96
CA ALA A 80 2.27 -1.17 -3.42
C ALA A 80 2.33 -0.71 -4.89
N VAL A 81 1.50 -1.30 -5.76
CA VAL A 81 1.40 -0.91 -7.18
C VAL A 81 0.82 0.48 -7.34
N ILE A 82 -0.26 0.82 -6.63
CA ILE A 82 -0.85 2.16 -6.67
C ILE A 82 0.15 3.23 -6.20
N PHE A 83 0.87 2.97 -5.10
CA PHE A 83 1.92 3.88 -4.64
C PHE A 83 3.03 4.02 -5.69
N ALA A 84 3.55 2.91 -6.22
CA ALA A 84 4.58 2.94 -7.25
C ALA A 84 4.11 3.75 -8.47
N PHE A 85 2.91 3.49 -8.98
CA PHE A 85 2.34 4.21 -10.12
C PHE A 85 2.21 5.70 -9.86
N THR A 86 1.70 6.08 -8.68
CA THR A 86 1.50 7.49 -8.31
C THR A 86 2.82 8.23 -8.17
N TYR A 87 3.79 7.66 -7.44
CA TYR A 87 5.04 8.35 -7.15
C TYR A 87 6.02 8.34 -8.31
N VAL A 88 6.15 7.20 -9.02
CA VAL A 88 6.97 7.11 -10.23
C VAL A 88 6.38 7.99 -11.32
N GLY A 89 5.06 8.00 -11.50
CA GLY A 89 4.40 8.86 -12.47
C GLY A 89 4.68 10.35 -12.24
N LYS A 90 4.62 10.83 -11.00
CA LYS A 90 4.95 12.22 -10.66
C LYS A 90 6.42 12.54 -10.91
N LEU A 91 7.32 11.62 -10.57
CA LEU A 91 8.76 11.80 -10.80
C LEU A 91 9.10 11.88 -12.29
N LEU A 92 8.51 11.01 -13.13
CA LEU A 92 8.78 10.98 -14.57
C LEU A 92 8.13 12.14 -15.32
N ASN A 93 6.95 12.59 -14.91
CA ASN A 93 6.22 13.68 -15.59
C ASN A 93 6.69 15.08 -15.20
N GLY A 94 7.71 15.21 -14.35
CA GLY A 94 8.23 16.50 -13.92
C GLY A 94 7.20 17.38 -13.19
N GLN A 95 6.11 16.82 -12.69
CA GLN A 95 5.04 17.53 -11.97
C GLN A 95 5.45 17.94 -10.54
N LEU A 96 6.72 17.79 -10.22
CA LEU A 96 7.30 18.29 -8.98
C LEU A 96 7.62 19.77 -9.20
N ASN A 97 6.81 20.64 -8.65
CA ASN A 97 7.00 22.09 -8.73
C ASN A 97 8.25 22.52 -7.95
N GLY A 98 9.41 22.24 -8.53
CA GLY A 98 10.61 23.08 -8.43
C GLY A 98 11.34 23.22 -7.10
N SER A 99 10.97 22.57 -6.01
CA SER A 99 11.84 22.55 -4.83
C SER A 99 12.71 21.30 -4.80
N ASP A 100 14.01 21.45 -4.54
CA ASP A 100 14.94 20.34 -4.41
C ASP A 100 14.48 19.33 -3.34
N TYR A 101 13.75 19.79 -2.33
CA TYR A 101 13.14 18.97 -1.28
C TYR A 101 12.08 18.00 -1.81
N ASP A 102 11.28 18.40 -2.80
CA ASP A 102 10.26 17.55 -3.40
C ASP A 102 10.91 16.38 -4.15
N TYR A 103 11.93 16.65 -4.98
CA TYR A 103 12.68 15.63 -5.69
C TYR A 103 13.34 14.64 -4.75
N LEU A 104 13.96 15.12 -3.67
CA LEU A 104 14.62 14.28 -2.67
C LEU A 104 13.59 13.37 -1.96
N THR A 105 12.48 13.93 -1.51
CA THR A 105 11.42 13.19 -0.81
C THR A 105 10.81 12.12 -1.72
N PHE A 106 10.45 12.47 -2.95
CA PHE A 106 9.88 11.52 -3.90
C PHE A 106 10.88 10.43 -4.31
N SER A 107 12.15 10.77 -4.50
CA SER A 107 13.20 9.81 -4.82
C SER A 107 13.43 8.81 -3.68
N LEU A 108 13.40 9.26 -2.43
CA LEU A 108 13.50 8.38 -1.26
C LEU A 108 12.32 7.41 -1.16
N ILE A 109 11.10 7.89 -1.41
CA ILE A 109 9.89 7.05 -1.41
C ILE A 109 9.97 6.00 -2.53
N VAL A 110 10.33 6.40 -3.74
CA VAL A 110 10.50 5.50 -4.88
C VAL A 110 11.60 4.47 -4.59
N GLY A 111 12.74 4.91 -4.04
CA GLY A 111 13.84 4.03 -3.62
C GLY A 111 13.38 2.99 -2.58
N ALA A 112 12.62 3.41 -1.57
CA ALA A 112 12.06 2.52 -0.56
C ALA A 112 11.11 1.47 -1.18
N ILE A 113 10.26 1.87 -2.13
CA ILE A 113 9.37 0.97 -2.86
C ILE A 113 10.20 -0.07 -3.64
N PHE A 114 11.24 0.34 -4.36
CA PHE A 114 12.12 -0.57 -5.09
C PHE A 114 12.80 -1.57 -4.16
N ILE A 115 13.33 -1.12 -3.02
CA ILE A 115 13.94 -2.00 -2.02
C ILE A 115 12.96 -3.06 -1.54
N VAL A 116 11.70 -2.67 -1.23
CA VAL A 116 10.66 -3.62 -0.81
C VAL A 116 10.38 -4.66 -1.90
N PHE A 117 10.30 -4.25 -3.17
CA PHE A 117 10.10 -5.19 -4.29
C PHE A 117 11.28 -6.15 -4.45
N ILE A 118 12.53 -5.67 -4.38
CA ILE A 118 13.73 -6.51 -4.47
C ILE A 118 13.77 -7.55 -3.35
N LEU A 119 13.53 -7.12 -2.09
CA LEU A 119 13.49 -8.03 -0.94
C LEU A 119 12.39 -9.07 -1.09
N ARG A 120 11.26 -8.71 -1.64
CA ARG A 120 10.13 -9.61 -1.86
C ARG A 120 10.42 -10.65 -2.94
N ILE A 121 11.03 -10.25 -4.04
CA ILE A 121 11.48 -11.15 -5.10
C ILE A 121 12.56 -12.09 -4.56
N GLY A 122 13.55 -11.58 -3.84
CA GLY A 122 14.61 -12.38 -3.21
C GLY A 122 14.06 -13.43 -2.25
N TYR A 123 13.08 -13.07 -1.42
CA TYR A 123 12.40 -14.01 -0.53
C TYR A 123 11.63 -15.09 -1.31
N PHE A 124 10.95 -14.72 -2.39
CA PHE A 124 10.20 -15.66 -3.22
C PHE A 124 11.13 -16.68 -3.92
N LEU A 125 12.24 -16.22 -4.47
CA LEU A 125 13.25 -17.08 -5.11
C LEU A 125 13.90 -18.04 -4.10
N LYS A 126 14.25 -17.55 -2.91
CA LYS A 126 14.81 -18.38 -1.82
C LYS A 126 13.82 -19.47 -1.37
N SER A 127 12.54 -19.10 -1.23
CA SER A 127 11.48 -20.06 -0.85
C SER A 127 11.29 -21.15 -1.89
N LYS A 128 11.41 -20.86 -3.19
CA LYS A 128 11.28 -21.82 -4.27
C LYS A 128 12.46 -22.82 -4.30
N ASN A 129 13.68 -22.33 -4.05
CA ASN A 129 14.86 -23.18 -4.06
C ASN A 129 14.90 -24.14 -2.87
N SER A 130 14.36 -23.78 -1.71
CA SER A 130 14.28 -24.68 -0.55
C SER A 130 13.27 -25.82 -0.71
N THR A 131 12.31 -25.72 -1.61
CA THR A 131 11.33 -26.77 -1.92
C THR A 131 11.82 -27.79 -2.95
N VAL A 132 12.89 -27.47 -3.69
CA VAL A 132 13.46 -28.35 -4.74
C VAL A 132 14.59 -29.24 -4.18
N SER A 133 15.14 -28.90 -2.99
CA SER A 133 16.26 -29.63 -2.38
C SER A 133 15.83 -30.67 -1.32
N ASN A 134 14.55 -30.91 -1.14
CA ASN A 134 13.96 -31.97 -0.32
C ASN A 134 13.16 -32.91 -1.20
#